data_0b6688bd12c2d8e25ca2b1b89bb7a41c
#
_entry.id   0b6688bd12c2d8e25ca2b1b89bb7a41c
#
_cell.length_a   1.000
_cell.length_b   1.000
_cell.length_c   1.000
_cell.angle_alpha   90.00
_cell.angle_beta   90.00
_cell.angle_gamma   90.00
#
_symmetry.space_group_name_H-M   'P 1'
#
loop_
_entity.id
_entity.type
_entity.pdbx_description
1 polymer ?
#
loop_
_entity_poly.entity_id
_entity_poly.type
_entity_poly.pdbx_seq_one_letter_code
_entity_poly.pdbx_strand_id
1 'polypeptide(L)'
;MCGRAADMCTAATALLLGDQSESAATLHTSLRAVSKAGRSISDHAFSLLALQAPVASELRAVVATIHIVGNIDRMAGLAANVGRMALRESPRVTLPGDVRDLVVEMSLAAGYSAQNARCAIERGDPLFARQMEQEDGRMNI
;
A
#
# COMPACT_ATOMS: atom_id res chain seq x y z
N MET A 1 0.02 -9.24 -1.16
CA MET A 1 0.45 -7.89 -1.58
C MET A 1 0.04 -6.81 -0.57
N CYS A 2 -1.24 -6.63 -0.26
CA CYS A 2 -1.72 -5.57 0.64
C CYS A 2 -0.94 -5.48 1.97
N GLY A 3 -0.79 -6.58 2.71
CA GLY A 3 -0.06 -6.57 3.98
C GLY A 3 1.36 -6.03 3.84
N ARG A 4 2.12 -6.48 2.83
CA ARG A 4 3.48 -5.97 2.59
C ARG A 4 3.51 -4.48 2.27
N ALA A 5 2.55 -3.99 1.50
CA ALA A 5 2.50 -2.56 1.18
C ALA A 5 2.16 -1.73 2.44
N ALA A 6 1.28 -2.24 3.32
CA ALA A 6 1.01 -1.64 4.62
C ALA A 6 2.28 -1.61 5.50
N ASP A 7 2.98 -2.74 5.63
CA ASP A 7 4.24 -2.83 6.38
C ASP A 7 5.28 -1.84 5.84
N MET A 8 5.35 -1.66 4.52
CA MET A 8 6.24 -0.67 3.88
C MET A 8 5.88 0.77 4.24
N CYS A 9 4.59 1.11 4.34
CA CYS A 9 4.17 2.45 4.76
C CYS A 9 4.62 2.73 6.20
N THR A 10 4.42 1.77 7.11
CA THR A 10 4.85 1.88 8.50
C THR A 10 6.38 2.01 8.62
N ALA A 11 7.13 1.15 7.94
CA ALA A 11 8.59 1.18 7.93
C ALA A 11 9.15 2.48 7.33
N ALA A 12 8.55 2.98 6.25
CA ALA A 12 8.95 4.25 5.63
C ALA A 12 8.72 5.44 6.56
N THR A 13 7.59 5.44 7.29
CA THR A 13 7.30 6.47 8.29
C THR A 13 8.25 6.39 9.46
N ALA A 14 8.56 5.20 9.98
CA ALA A 14 9.53 4.99 11.05
C ALA A 14 10.91 5.56 10.66
N LEU A 15 11.38 5.29 9.43
CA LEU A 15 12.61 5.89 8.89
C LEU A 15 12.54 7.42 8.86
N LEU A 16 11.43 8.00 8.39
CA LEU A 16 11.23 9.44 8.31
C LEU A 16 11.28 10.09 9.72
N LEU A 17 10.77 9.39 10.72
CA LEU A 17 10.76 9.81 12.12
C LEU A 17 12.10 9.55 12.85
N GLY A 18 13.09 8.97 12.16
CA GLY A 18 14.45 8.77 12.67
C GLY A 18 14.68 7.41 13.33
N ASP A 19 13.77 6.45 13.20
CA ASP A 19 13.99 5.08 13.65
C ASP A 19 15.06 4.40 12.78
N GLN A 20 16.10 3.89 13.44
CA GLN A 20 17.23 3.23 12.77
C GLN A 20 17.07 1.71 12.67
N SER A 21 16.03 1.16 13.25
CA SER A 21 15.75 -0.28 13.17
C SER A 21 15.36 -0.71 11.74
N GLU A 22 14.82 0.23 10.96
CA GLU A 22 14.45 0.02 9.58
C GLU A 22 15.54 0.45 8.59
N SER A 23 15.58 -0.17 7.43
CA SER A 23 16.55 0.16 6.40
C SER A 23 15.89 0.37 5.02
N ALA A 24 16.49 1.26 4.22
CA ALA A 24 16.06 1.44 2.83
C ALA A 24 16.26 0.17 1.99
N ALA A 25 17.24 -0.65 2.32
CA ALA A 25 17.46 -1.92 1.62
C ALA A 25 16.28 -2.87 1.84
N THR A 26 15.72 -2.91 3.04
CA THR A 26 14.52 -3.68 3.37
C THR A 26 13.31 -3.18 2.58
N LEU A 27 13.10 -1.86 2.54
CA LEU A 27 12.01 -1.25 1.75
C LEU A 27 12.16 -1.55 0.26
N HIS A 28 13.37 -1.45 -0.29
CA HIS A 28 13.62 -1.74 -1.69
C HIS A 28 13.37 -3.22 -2.02
N THR A 29 13.78 -4.13 -1.14
CA THR A 29 13.53 -5.58 -1.28
C THR A 29 12.04 -5.87 -1.24
N SER A 30 11.31 -5.25 -0.32
CA SER A 30 9.85 -5.37 -0.19
C SER A 30 9.13 -4.82 -1.41
N LEU A 31 9.55 -3.68 -1.96
CA LEU A 31 9.00 -3.10 -3.19
C LEU A 31 9.16 -4.08 -4.37
N ARG A 32 10.36 -4.64 -4.56
CA ARG A 32 10.59 -5.63 -5.63
C ARG A 32 9.70 -6.85 -5.48
N ALA A 33 9.47 -7.32 -4.26
CA ALA A 33 8.60 -8.46 -3.98
C ALA A 33 7.14 -8.14 -4.28
N VAL A 34 6.64 -6.94 -3.92
CA VAL A 34 5.28 -6.48 -4.24
C VAL A 34 5.12 -6.38 -5.75
N SER A 35 6.03 -5.70 -6.47
CA SER A 35 5.95 -5.55 -7.92
C SER A 35 6.06 -6.88 -8.66
N LYS A 36 6.87 -7.83 -8.17
CA LYS A 36 6.93 -9.19 -8.76
C LYS A 36 5.60 -9.93 -8.60
N ALA A 37 5.02 -9.88 -7.39
CA ALA A 37 3.73 -10.51 -7.14
C ALA A 37 2.61 -9.86 -7.96
N GLY A 38 2.64 -8.53 -8.10
CA GLY A 38 1.69 -7.79 -8.93
C GLY A 38 1.72 -8.21 -10.40
N ARG A 39 2.91 -8.30 -10.98
CA ARG A 39 3.06 -8.79 -12.37
C ARG A 39 2.50 -10.20 -12.51
N SER A 40 2.85 -11.11 -11.61
CA SER A 40 2.35 -12.49 -11.66
C SER A 40 0.83 -12.56 -11.60
N ILE A 41 0.18 -11.77 -10.74
CA ILE A 41 -1.29 -11.72 -10.66
C ILE A 41 -1.88 -11.14 -11.94
N SER A 42 -1.30 -10.06 -12.48
CA SER A 42 -1.76 -9.45 -13.73
C SER A 42 -1.65 -10.42 -14.91
N ASP A 43 -0.53 -11.14 -15.02
CA ASP A 43 -0.33 -12.15 -16.08
C ASP A 43 -1.37 -13.26 -16.00
N HIS A 44 -1.70 -13.74 -14.79
CA HIS A 44 -2.78 -14.70 -14.59
C HIS A 44 -4.14 -14.13 -14.95
N ALA A 45 -4.43 -12.88 -14.58
CA ALA A 45 -5.69 -12.22 -14.92
C ALA A 45 -5.84 -12.09 -16.45
N PHE A 46 -4.81 -11.68 -17.17
CA PHE A 46 -4.81 -11.62 -18.63
C PHE A 46 -4.96 -13.00 -19.27
N SER A 47 -4.32 -14.02 -18.72
CA SER A 47 -4.48 -15.40 -19.19
C SER A 47 -5.92 -15.90 -19.03
N LEU A 48 -6.58 -15.58 -17.90
CA LEU A 48 -7.99 -15.90 -17.68
C LEU A 48 -8.89 -15.21 -18.70
N LEU A 49 -8.66 -13.92 -18.98
CA LEU A 49 -9.42 -13.17 -19.98
C LEU A 49 -9.27 -13.78 -21.39
N ALA A 50 -8.05 -14.19 -21.75
CA ALA A 50 -7.75 -14.72 -23.07
C ALA A 50 -8.27 -16.14 -23.29
N LEU A 51 -8.23 -16.99 -22.26
CA LEU A 51 -8.51 -18.43 -22.42
C LEU A 51 -9.94 -18.81 -22.02
N GLN A 52 -10.55 -18.09 -21.07
CA GLN A 52 -11.84 -18.47 -20.50
C GLN A 52 -13.00 -17.56 -20.93
N ALA A 53 -12.70 -16.41 -21.56
CA ALA A 53 -13.69 -15.41 -21.98
C ALA A 53 -14.76 -15.15 -20.91
N PRO A 54 -14.36 -14.78 -19.67
CA PRO A 54 -15.27 -14.63 -18.55
C PRO A 54 -16.32 -13.56 -18.83
N VAL A 55 -17.54 -13.75 -18.32
CA VAL A 55 -18.66 -12.84 -18.56
C VAL A 55 -19.20 -12.25 -17.26
N ALA A 56 -19.88 -11.13 -17.38
CA ALA A 56 -20.60 -10.46 -16.30
C ALA A 56 -19.80 -10.32 -14.98
N SER A 57 -20.15 -11.06 -13.93
CA SER A 57 -19.53 -10.95 -12.61
C SER A 57 -18.07 -11.40 -12.61
N GLU A 58 -17.73 -12.42 -13.34
CA GLU A 58 -16.35 -12.93 -13.43
C GLU A 58 -15.44 -11.92 -14.14
N LEU A 59 -15.91 -11.33 -15.24
CA LEU A 59 -15.17 -10.28 -15.93
C LEU A 59 -14.93 -9.07 -15.01
N ARG A 60 -15.96 -8.64 -14.26
CA ARG A 60 -15.79 -7.55 -13.29
C ARG A 60 -14.77 -7.88 -12.22
N ALA A 61 -14.77 -9.11 -11.70
CA ALA A 61 -13.80 -9.55 -10.68
C ALA A 61 -12.37 -9.53 -11.23
N VAL A 62 -12.14 -9.99 -12.45
CA VAL A 62 -10.80 -9.97 -13.07
C VAL A 62 -10.33 -8.53 -13.29
N VAL A 63 -11.18 -7.66 -13.83
CA VAL A 63 -10.85 -6.24 -14.04
C VAL A 63 -10.58 -5.53 -12.71
N ALA A 64 -11.41 -5.75 -11.70
CA ALA A 64 -11.18 -5.20 -10.36
C ALA A 64 -9.84 -5.67 -9.77
N THR A 65 -9.48 -6.93 -9.96
CA THR A 65 -8.20 -7.48 -9.51
C THR A 65 -7.03 -6.74 -10.15
N ILE A 66 -7.07 -6.48 -11.45
CA ILE A 66 -6.01 -5.73 -12.17
C ILE A 66 -5.87 -4.31 -11.58
N HIS A 67 -6.99 -3.62 -11.35
CA HIS A 67 -6.97 -2.28 -10.75
C HIS A 67 -6.43 -2.29 -9.31
N ILE A 68 -6.86 -3.23 -8.48
CA ILE A 68 -6.38 -3.38 -7.09
C ILE A 68 -4.87 -3.62 -7.07
N VAL A 69 -4.36 -4.51 -7.92
CA VAL A 69 -2.94 -4.81 -8.02
C VAL A 69 -2.13 -3.57 -8.39
N GLY A 70 -2.59 -2.79 -9.38
CA GLY A 70 -1.95 -1.54 -9.78
C GLY A 70 -1.91 -0.50 -8.64
N ASN A 71 -3.00 -0.37 -7.89
CA ASN A 71 -3.06 0.54 -6.75
C ASN A 71 -2.13 0.12 -5.60
N ILE A 72 -2.03 -1.18 -5.30
CA ILE A 72 -1.12 -1.70 -4.27
C ILE A 72 0.35 -1.49 -4.69
N ASP A 73 0.70 -1.72 -5.95
CA ASP A 73 2.05 -1.46 -6.46
C ASP A 73 2.41 0.02 -6.35
N ARG A 74 1.49 0.92 -6.69
CA ARG A 74 1.64 2.37 -6.52
C ARG A 74 1.83 2.77 -5.05
N MET A 75 1.04 2.21 -4.14
CA MET A 75 1.17 2.45 -2.69
C MET A 75 2.55 2.04 -2.19
N ALA A 76 3.04 0.86 -2.58
CA ALA A 76 4.38 0.39 -2.24
C ALA A 76 5.48 1.31 -2.80
N GLY A 77 5.31 1.81 -4.03
CA GLY A 77 6.21 2.77 -4.65
C GLY A 77 6.28 4.10 -3.90
N LEU A 78 5.13 4.62 -3.45
CA LEU A 78 5.06 5.84 -2.64
C LEU A 78 5.76 5.64 -1.28
N ALA A 79 5.52 4.52 -0.60
CA ALA A 79 6.20 4.19 0.65
C ALA A 79 7.73 4.13 0.46
N ALA A 80 8.21 3.49 -0.62
CA ALA A 80 9.64 3.46 -0.92
C ALA A 80 10.21 4.86 -1.22
N ASN A 81 9.42 5.78 -1.80
CA ASN A 81 9.82 7.17 -2.01
C ASN A 81 10.01 7.90 -0.69
N VAL A 82 9.06 7.77 0.25
CA VAL A 82 9.15 8.34 1.60
C VAL A 82 10.41 7.84 2.31
N GLY A 83 10.66 6.53 2.29
CA GLY A 83 11.88 5.96 2.87
C GLY A 83 13.17 6.49 2.24
N ARG A 84 13.19 6.72 0.92
CA ARG A 84 14.34 7.34 0.24
C ARG A 84 14.56 8.80 0.63
N MET A 85 13.47 9.56 0.81
CA MET A 85 13.55 10.95 1.28
C MET A 85 14.18 10.99 2.68
N ALA A 86 13.73 10.14 3.59
CA ALA A 86 14.26 10.04 4.95
C ALA A 86 15.79 9.83 5.02
N LEU A 87 16.36 9.21 3.97
CA LEU A 87 17.79 8.87 3.92
C LEU A 87 18.65 9.91 3.17
N ARG A 88 18.02 10.75 2.33
CA ARG A 88 18.77 11.72 1.52
C ARG A 88 19.22 12.94 2.28
N GLU A 89 18.59 13.26 3.39
CA GLU A 89 18.85 14.48 4.11
C GLU A 89 19.85 14.26 5.25
N SER A 90 21.04 14.81 5.08
CA SER A 90 22.03 14.91 6.13
C SER A 90 22.32 16.41 6.37
N PRO A 91 22.09 16.96 7.56
CA PRO A 91 21.63 16.27 8.77
C PRO A 91 20.14 15.90 8.70
N ARG A 92 19.78 14.83 9.40
CA ARG A 92 18.39 14.30 9.43
C ARG A 92 17.36 15.41 9.59
N VAL A 93 16.29 15.36 8.78
CA VAL A 93 15.15 16.27 8.93
C VAL A 93 14.62 16.19 10.35
N THR A 94 14.79 17.23 11.12
CA THR A 94 14.11 17.35 12.40
C THR A 94 12.74 17.95 12.10
N LEU A 95 11.74 17.11 12.02
CA LEU A 95 10.35 17.57 11.85
C LEU A 95 9.91 18.33 13.12
N PRO A 96 9.27 19.50 12.99
CA PRO A 96 8.57 20.13 14.11
C PRO A 96 7.59 19.15 14.78
N GLY A 97 7.36 19.31 16.08
CA GLY A 97 6.57 18.35 16.85
C GLY A 97 5.16 18.13 16.29
N ASP A 98 4.49 19.23 15.94
CA ASP A 98 3.15 19.22 15.32
C ASP A 98 3.11 18.48 13.97
N VAL A 99 4.13 18.67 13.13
CA VAL A 99 4.27 17.95 11.85
C VAL A 99 4.57 16.47 12.09
N ARG A 100 5.39 16.17 13.11
CA ARG A 100 5.71 14.79 13.48
C ARG A 100 4.46 14.02 13.89
N ASP A 101 3.61 14.62 14.74
CA ASP A 101 2.38 14.00 15.22
C ASP A 101 1.41 13.74 14.06
N LEU A 102 1.27 14.72 13.15
CA LEU A 102 0.45 14.56 11.94
C LEU A 102 0.94 13.41 11.04
N VAL A 103 2.26 13.29 10.84
CA VAL A 103 2.85 12.19 10.05
C VAL A 103 2.56 10.84 10.70
N VAL A 104 2.60 10.73 12.03
CA VAL A 104 2.22 9.52 12.76
C VAL A 104 0.75 9.18 12.53
N GLU A 105 -0.16 10.15 12.68
CA GLU A 105 -1.59 9.94 12.45
C GLU A 105 -1.89 9.49 11.01
N MET A 106 -1.28 10.13 10.02
CA MET A 106 -1.40 9.73 8.61
C MET A 106 -0.91 8.30 8.37
N SER A 107 0.19 7.91 9.00
CA SER A 107 0.73 6.54 8.87
C SER A 107 -0.20 5.50 9.48
N LEU A 108 -0.78 5.79 10.65
CA LEU A 108 -1.75 4.91 11.30
C LEU A 108 -3.02 4.74 10.45
N ALA A 109 -3.55 5.84 9.92
CA ALA A 109 -4.72 5.82 9.06
C ALA A 109 -4.46 5.03 7.76
N ALA A 110 -3.30 5.23 7.12
CA ALA A 110 -2.89 4.47 5.94
C ALA A 110 -2.74 2.97 6.24
N GLY A 111 -2.15 2.62 7.38
CA GLY A 111 -2.01 1.23 7.83
C GLY A 111 -3.37 0.57 8.07
N TYR A 112 -4.30 1.28 8.73
CA TYR A 112 -5.66 0.80 8.98
C TYR A 112 -6.43 0.59 7.67
N SER A 113 -6.38 1.55 6.74
CA SER A 113 -7.01 1.42 5.42
C SER A 113 -6.45 0.24 4.62
N ALA A 114 -5.14 0.03 4.63
CA ALA A 114 -4.52 -1.11 3.97
C ALA A 114 -4.93 -2.46 4.57
N GLN A 115 -5.09 -2.52 5.89
CA GLN A 115 -5.58 -3.72 6.58
C GLN A 115 -7.05 -4.00 6.23
N ASN A 116 -7.90 -2.98 6.19
CA ASN A 116 -9.30 -3.12 5.77
C ASN A 116 -9.40 -3.57 4.31
N ALA A 117 -8.57 -3.02 3.41
CA ALA A 117 -8.48 -3.49 2.03
C ALA A 117 -8.13 -4.97 1.94
N ARG A 118 -7.15 -5.41 2.73
CA ARG A 118 -6.80 -6.83 2.83
C ARG A 118 -7.98 -7.66 3.28
N CYS A 119 -8.67 -7.28 4.36
CA CYS A 119 -9.83 -8.01 4.89
C CYS A 119 -10.98 -8.05 3.87
N ALA A 120 -11.25 -6.94 3.17
CA ALA A 120 -12.27 -6.88 2.12
C ALA A 120 -12.00 -7.90 1.00
N ILE A 121 -10.73 -8.01 0.56
CA ILE A 121 -10.34 -8.95 -0.49
C ILE A 121 -10.38 -10.40 0.01
N GLU A 122 -9.83 -10.68 1.19
CA GLU A 122 -9.71 -12.03 1.72
C GLU A 122 -11.06 -12.64 2.11
N ARG A 123 -11.99 -11.82 2.62
CA ARG A 123 -13.30 -12.25 3.09
C ARG A 123 -14.44 -12.03 2.09
N GLY A 124 -14.21 -11.22 1.07
CA GLY A 124 -15.25 -10.80 0.14
C GLY A 124 -16.35 -9.96 0.81
N ASP A 125 -16.06 -9.32 1.96
CA ASP A 125 -17.03 -8.59 2.74
C ASP A 125 -16.97 -7.08 2.42
N PRO A 126 -18.05 -6.51 1.82
CA PRO A 126 -18.11 -5.11 1.46
C PRO A 126 -18.10 -4.15 2.67
N LEU A 127 -18.33 -4.64 3.88
CA LEU A 127 -18.30 -3.81 5.08
C LEU A 127 -16.93 -3.17 5.29
N PHE A 128 -15.84 -3.92 5.05
CA PHE A 128 -14.48 -3.37 5.15
C PHE A 128 -14.20 -2.30 4.09
N ALA A 129 -14.75 -2.43 2.88
CA ALA A 129 -14.64 -1.40 1.86
C ALA A 129 -15.33 -0.09 2.26
N ARG A 130 -16.52 -0.17 2.88
CA ARG A 130 -17.22 1.01 3.42
C ARG A 130 -16.46 1.68 4.57
N GLN A 131 -15.81 0.90 5.43
CA GLN A 131 -14.97 1.45 6.50
C GLN A 131 -13.78 2.23 5.93
N MET A 132 -13.16 1.74 4.86
CA MET A 132 -12.09 2.48 4.18
C MET A 132 -12.55 3.82 3.63
N GLU A 133 -13.74 3.88 3.01
CA GLU A 133 -14.32 5.12 2.49
C GLU A 133 -14.54 6.16 3.61
N GLN A 134 -14.98 5.72 4.78
CA GLN A 134 -15.16 6.59 5.95
C GLN A 134 -13.82 7.13 6.49
N GLU A 135 -12.79 6.29 6.53
CA GLU A 135 -11.45 6.69 7.01
C GLU A 135 -10.74 7.63 6.01
N ASP A 136 -10.92 7.42 4.71
CA ASP A 136 -10.36 8.32 3.68
C ASP A 136 -10.88 9.74 3.83
N GLY A 137 -12.15 9.91 4.19
CA GLY A 137 -12.74 11.21 4.51
C GLY A 137 -12.06 11.94 5.68
N ARG A 138 -11.43 11.23 6.59
CA ARG A 138 -10.70 11.82 7.72
C ARG A 138 -9.29 12.28 7.37
N MET A 139 -8.68 11.68 6.35
CA MET A 139 -7.34 12.07 5.88
C MET A 139 -7.35 13.30 4.95
N ASN A 140 -8.51 13.71 4.47
CA ASN A 140 -8.68 14.81 3.51
C ASN A 140 -9.08 16.15 4.17
N ILE A 141 -8.78 16.33 5.47
CA ILE A 141 -9.09 17.57 6.22
C ILE A 141 -7.93 18.55 6.12
#